data_bf3d010c1aedaf832eaf9e31f143c5ef
#
_entry.id   bf3d010c1aedaf832eaf9e31f143c5ef
#
_cell.length_a   1.000
_cell.length_b   1.000
_cell.length_c   1.000
_cell.angle_alpha   90.00
_cell.angle_beta   90.00
_cell.angle_gamma   90.00
#
_symmetry.space_group_name_H-M   'P 1'
#
loop_
_entity.id
_entity.type
_entity.pdbx_description
1 polymer ?
#
loop_
_entity_poly.entity_id
_entity_poly.type
_entity_poly.pdbx_seq_one_letter_code
_entity_poly.pdbx_strand_id
1 'polypeptide(L)'
;EDEIATVIKDIDLTGVTLTPADSYAGTFNGNGHSLKNWTSDNTLFTTLAATGTVKDLIIDKSCTLSFPSDKQYFGFVVGNNAGTVSGVENYADVTIPALPTVANYYGTICGNNTATVADCANYGDITYSGSVPTQNACYGGVVGQITGAAAVAKNLFNIGDVTATINGVAAKSVYWNGVLGWLGSNGKLLDSVNQGNVTVTAHGNSQMLTACGLVSYAGGEVSGCYNGGNISYYAESAEGLADGGVQRTGVAGIAAYIGWSGKEVQNNINDGNITFRAGYSSGYAASGSFTKYAVNVAGVFAAVYNCGLNGCKNSGEINFTMTDIDNASSYDYKAVNNPARQSCGGVVASSWGKLTDCENTGDVNIIFTTVKPQEGVALSAWNGKGVGYQFGGISGGDYHSSQDKSPIEGCTNSGDIHIISNATAYNNNAGGI
;
A
#
# COMPACT_ATOMS: atom_id res chain seq x y z
N GLU A 1 -34.58 4.71 -17.35
CA GLU A 1 -34.82 4.06 -18.66
C GLU A 1 -33.68 3.07 -18.86
N ASP A 2 -34.02 1.80 -19.09
CA ASP A 2 -33.06 0.69 -19.20
C ASP A 2 -32.42 0.68 -20.61
N GLU A 3 -31.66 1.69 -20.92
CA GLU A 3 -30.93 1.73 -22.18
C GLU A 3 -29.78 0.74 -22.15
N ILE A 4 -29.69 -0.13 -23.15
CA ILE A 4 -28.60 -1.09 -23.34
C ILE A 4 -27.80 -0.69 -24.57
N ALA A 5 -26.58 -0.28 -24.37
CA ALA A 5 -25.60 -0.06 -25.43
C ALA A 5 -24.66 -1.27 -25.49
N THR A 6 -24.62 -1.97 -26.61
CA THR A 6 -23.73 -3.12 -26.80
C THR A 6 -22.72 -2.83 -27.89
N VAL A 7 -21.44 -3.04 -27.57
CA VAL A 7 -20.36 -2.96 -28.56
C VAL A 7 -20.39 -4.22 -29.40
N ILE A 8 -20.42 -4.06 -30.73
CA ILE A 8 -20.53 -5.18 -31.69
C ILE A 8 -19.23 -5.47 -32.44
N LYS A 9 -18.21 -4.64 -32.27
CA LYS A 9 -16.84 -4.78 -32.80
C LYS A 9 -15.90 -3.86 -32.06
N ASP A 10 -14.61 -4.13 -32.19
CA ASP A 10 -13.59 -3.23 -31.65
C ASP A 10 -13.76 -1.79 -32.17
N ILE A 11 -13.53 -0.83 -31.29
CA ILE A 11 -13.67 0.60 -31.57
C ILE A 11 -12.28 1.21 -31.68
N ASP A 12 -11.92 1.68 -32.87
CA ASP A 12 -10.69 2.46 -33.09
C ASP A 12 -10.96 3.93 -32.80
N LEU A 13 -10.24 4.48 -31.83
CA LEU A 13 -10.36 5.87 -31.36
C LEU A 13 -9.22 6.75 -31.88
N THR A 14 -8.54 6.36 -32.96
CA THR A 14 -7.49 7.19 -33.57
C THR A 14 -8.00 8.58 -33.89
N GLY A 15 -7.44 9.60 -33.25
CA GLY A 15 -7.82 11.01 -33.44
C GLY A 15 -9.20 11.39 -32.87
N VAL A 16 -9.83 10.52 -32.11
CA VAL A 16 -11.14 10.78 -31.48
C VAL A 16 -10.94 11.25 -30.04
N THR A 17 -11.53 12.38 -29.68
CA THR A 17 -11.65 12.83 -28.31
C THR A 17 -13.03 12.44 -27.77
N LEU A 18 -13.05 11.59 -26.75
CA LEU A 18 -14.29 11.21 -26.09
C LEU A 18 -14.70 12.24 -25.06
N THR A 19 -15.98 12.59 -25.04
CA THR A 19 -16.58 13.37 -23.96
C THR A 19 -17.17 12.39 -22.94
N PRO A 20 -16.75 12.45 -21.66
CA PRO A 20 -17.32 11.59 -20.64
C PRO A 20 -18.83 11.74 -20.49
N ALA A 21 -19.53 10.63 -20.25
CA ALA A 21 -20.92 10.71 -19.84
C ALA A 21 -21.00 11.07 -18.34
N ASP A 22 -21.71 12.16 -18.01
CA ASP A 22 -21.74 12.69 -16.63
C ASP A 22 -22.49 11.82 -15.64
N SER A 23 -23.57 11.18 -16.07
CA SER A 23 -24.34 10.26 -15.22
C SER A 23 -24.98 9.21 -16.12
N TYR A 24 -24.51 7.99 -16.00
CA TYR A 24 -25.00 6.89 -16.81
C TYR A 24 -25.78 5.88 -15.95
N ALA A 25 -27.02 5.63 -16.32
CA ALA A 25 -27.95 4.76 -15.58
C ALA A 25 -28.32 3.48 -16.34
N GLY A 26 -27.91 3.35 -17.62
CA GLY A 26 -28.15 2.19 -18.47
C GLY A 26 -27.09 1.09 -18.33
N THR A 27 -27.13 0.14 -19.25
CA THR A 27 -26.11 -0.89 -19.38
C THR A 27 -25.23 -0.62 -20.59
N PHE A 28 -23.92 -0.44 -20.34
CA PHE A 28 -22.88 -0.44 -21.37
C PHE A 28 -22.20 -1.81 -21.37
N ASN A 29 -22.44 -2.59 -22.41
CA ASN A 29 -21.86 -3.91 -22.58
C ASN A 29 -20.76 -3.88 -23.65
N GLY A 30 -19.50 -3.98 -23.24
CA GLY A 30 -18.35 -4.08 -24.14
C GLY A 30 -18.35 -5.37 -24.96
N ASN A 31 -19.07 -6.41 -24.48
CA ASN A 31 -19.22 -7.71 -25.18
C ASN A 31 -17.88 -8.35 -25.56
N GLY A 32 -16.85 -8.13 -24.77
CA GLY A 32 -15.48 -8.61 -25.01
C GLY A 32 -14.72 -7.86 -26.11
N HIS A 33 -15.26 -6.76 -26.62
CA HIS A 33 -14.58 -5.92 -27.61
C HIS A 33 -13.70 -4.85 -26.98
N SER A 34 -12.73 -4.38 -27.75
CA SER A 34 -11.68 -3.47 -27.29
C SER A 34 -11.89 -2.04 -27.76
N LEU A 35 -11.52 -1.09 -26.89
CA LEU A 35 -11.17 0.29 -27.28
C LEU A 35 -9.70 0.30 -27.66
N LYS A 36 -9.38 0.77 -28.87
CA LYS A 36 -8.02 0.81 -29.44
C LYS A 36 -7.59 2.24 -29.76
N ASN A 37 -6.29 2.47 -29.68
CA ASN A 37 -5.67 3.76 -30.06
C ASN A 37 -6.26 4.98 -29.30
N TRP A 38 -6.80 4.75 -28.11
CA TRP A 38 -7.35 5.81 -27.29
C TRP A 38 -6.23 6.54 -26.55
N THR A 39 -6.04 7.83 -26.84
CA THR A 39 -5.17 8.70 -26.08
C THR A 39 -6.02 9.51 -25.12
N SER A 40 -5.83 9.36 -23.82
CA SER A 40 -6.70 10.01 -22.84
C SER A 40 -6.07 10.19 -21.46
N ASP A 41 -6.46 11.32 -20.86
CA ASP A 41 -6.37 11.62 -19.42
C ASP A 41 -7.79 11.79 -18.83
N ASN A 42 -8.80 11.20 -19.49
CA ASN A 42 -10.21 11.36 -19.12
C ASN A 42 -10.88 9.99 -18.96
N THR A 43 -12.01 9.97 -18.25
CA THR A 43 -12.83 8.77 -18.01
C THR A 43 -13.89 8.59 -19.10
N LEU A 44 -14.40 7.36 -19.28
CA LEU A 44 -15.58 7.13 -20.14
C LEU A 44 -16.88 7.62 -19.48
N PHE A 45 -17.02 7.34 -18.18
CA PHE A 45 -18.19 7.71 -17.38
C PHE A 45 -17.74 8.49 -16.15
N THR A 46 -18.13 9.75 -16.03
CA THR A 46 -17.82 10.54 -14.82
C THR A 46 -18.49 9.90 -13.60
N THR A 47 -19.75 9.51 -13.74
CA THR A 47 -20.53 8.82 -12.70
C THR A 47 -21.36 7.70 -13.30
N LEU A 48 -21.30 6.53 -12.69
CA LEU A 48 -22.22 5.43 -12.93
C LEU A 48 -23.29 5.44 -11.85
N ALA A 49 -24.53 5.64 -12.24
CA ALA A 49 -25.67 5.70 -11.33
C ALA A 49 -25.98 4.32 -10.70
N ALA A 50 -26.82 4.28 -9.68
CA ALA A 50 -27.12 3.04 -8.94
C ALA A 50 -27.68 1.89 -9.80
N THR A 51 -28.40 2.21 -10.87
CA THR A 51 -28.91 1.23 -11.84
C THR A 51 -27.96 0.98 -13.00
N GLY A 52 -26.90 1.79 -13.12
CA GLY A 52 -25.93 1.72 -14.22
C GLY A 52 -25.07 0.48 -14.15
N THR A 53 -24.74 -0.06 -15.32
CA THR A 53 -23.83 -1.20 -15.44
C THR A 53 -22.82 -0.94 -16.56
N VAL A 54 -21.55 -1.20 -16.28
CA VAL A 54 -20.49 -1.27 -17.31
C VAL A 54 -19.87 -2.65 -17.20
N LYS A 55 -19.84 -3.38 -18.32
CA LYS A 55 -19.33 -4.74 -18.29
C LYS A 55 -18.62 -5.17 -19.56
N ASP A 56 -17.76 -6.20 -19.42
CA ASP A 56 -17.14 -6.97 -20.51
C ASP A 56 -16.43 -6.08 -21.53
N LEU A 57 -15.66 -5.07 -21.05
CA LEU A 57 -14.95 -4.09 -21.88
C LEU A 57 -13.44 -4.27 -21.77
N ILE A 58 -12.74 -4.19 -22.90
CA ILE A 58 -11.29 -4.25 -22.96
C ILE A 58 -10.72 -2.87 -23.34
N ILE A 59 -9.73 -2.39 -22.62
CA ILE A 59 -8.86 -1.28 -23.02
C ILE A 59 -7.58 -1.90 -23.57
N ASP A 60 -7.37 -1.75 -24.88
CA ASP A 60 -6.28 -2.38 -25.60
C ASP A 60 -4.93 -1.73 -25.29
N LYS A 61 -3.86 -2.50 -25.38
CA LYS A 61 -2.48 -2.03 -25.16
C LYS A 61 -2.02 -0.94 -26.13
N SER A 62 -2.71 -0.71 -27.22
CA SER A 62 -2.45 0.40 -28.14
C SER A 62 -2.91 1.76 -27.61
N CYS A 63 -3.64 1.80 -26.50
CA CYS A 63 -4.07 3.02 -25.86
C CYS A 63 -2.90 3.71 -25.14
N THR A 64 -2.91 5.04 -25.10
CA THR A 64 -1.93 5.87 -24.38
C THR A 64 -2.68 6.59 -23.28
N LEU A 65 -2.48 6.13 -22.05
CA LEU A 65 -3.26 6.59 -20.89
C LEU A 65 -2.38 7.34 -19.90
N SER A 66 -2.92 8.43 -19.35
CA SER A 66 -2.25 9.17 -18.29
C SER A 66 -3.25 9.62 -17.22
N PHE A 67 -2.84 9.52 -15.94
CA PHE A 67 -3.68 10.04 -14.87
C PHE A 67 -3.67 11.57 -14.84
N PRO A 68 -4.84 12.21 -14.67
CA PRO A 68 -4.92 13.66 -14.52
C PRO A 68 -4.37 14.10 -13.15
N SER A 69 -4.01 15.39 -13.03
CA SER A 69 -3.50 15.94 -11.76
C SER A 69 -4.56 16.69 -10.95
N ASP A 70 -5.74 16.94 -11.50
CA ASP A 70 -6.76 17.86 -10.97
C ASP A 70 -8.06 17.18 -10.55
N LYS A 71 -8.16 15.86 -10.66
CA LYS A 71 -9.35 15.08 -10.26
C LYS A 71 -9.18 14.49 -8.87
N GLN A 72 -10.27 14.42 -8.11
CA GLN A 72 -10.28 13.74 -6.83
C GLN A 72 -10.41 12.21 -7.01
N TYR A 73 -11.29 11.79 -7.89
CA TYR A 73 -11.54 10.38 -8.20
C TYR A 73 -11.36 10.15 -9.69
N PHE A 74 -10.60 9.12 -10.03
CA PHE A 74 -10.36 8.83 -11.44
C PHE A 74 -10.15 7.33 -11.69
N GLY A 75 -10.85 6.84 -12.70
CA GLY A 75 -10.62 5.58 -13.38
C GLY A 75 -10.95 5.78 -14.85
N PHE A 76 -10.21 5.15 -15.75
CA PHE A 76 -10.43 5.35 -17.19
C PHE A 76 -11.83 4.92 -17.63
N VAL A 77 -12.44 3.97 -16.91
CA VAL A 77 -13.80 3.52 -17.21
C VAL A 77 -14.82 4.33 -16.41
N VAL A 78 -14.68 4.39 -15.09
CA VAL A 78 -15.64 5.09 -14.22
C VAL A 78 -14.92 5.94 -13.18
N GLY A 79 -15.24 7.22 -13.11
CA GLY A 79 -14.76 8.12 -12.05
C GLY A 79 -15.42 7.79 -10.70
N ASN A 80 -16.75 7.81 -10.62
CA ASN A 80 -17.55 7.50 -9.43
C ASN A 80 -18.56 6.40 -9.74
N ASN A 81 -18.43 5.24 -9.10
CA ASN A 81 -19.32 4.11 -9.27
C ASN A 81 -20.33 3.99 -8.12
N ALA A 82 -21.61 4.15 -8.44
CA ALA A 82 -22.73 3.78 -7.56
C ALA A 82 -23.52 2.57 -8.09
N GLY A 83 -23.13 2.00 -9.24
CA GLY A 83 -23.76 0.87 -9.90
C GLY A 83 -22.86 -0.38 -9.92
N THR A 84 -22.76 -1.02 -11.08
CA THR A 84 -21.95 -2.24 -11.25
C THR A 84 -20.93 -2.09 -12.36
N VAL A 85 -19.66 -2.37 -12.04
CA VAL A 85 -18.58 -2.49 -13.02
C VAL A 85 -18.07 -3.93 -12.93
N SER A 86 -18.06 -4.67 -14.06
CA SER A 86 -17.63 -6.06 -14.05
C SER A 86 -17.01 -6.51 -15.38
N GLY A 87 -16.06 -7.47 -15.31
CA GLY A 87 -15.43 -8.04 -16.51
C GLY A 87 -14.67 -7.00 -17.34
N VAL A 88 -14.13 -5.97 -16.73
CA VAL A 88 -13.36 -4.93 -17.43
C VAL A 88 -11.88 -5.21 -17.30
N GLU A 89 -11.17 -5.16 -18.44
CA GLU A 89 -9.75 -5.43 -18.52
C GLU A 89 -8.98 -4.23 -19.09
N ASN A 90 -7.91 -3.82 -18.45
CA ASN A 90 -6.97 -2.81 -18.95
C ASN A 90 -5.65 -3.45 -19.32
N TYR A 91 -5.25 -3.36 -20.59
CA TYR A 91 -3.95 -3.80 -21.10
C TYR A 91 -2.99 -2.64 -21.40
N ALA A 92 -3.47 -1.41 -21.31
CA ALA A 92 -2.66 -0.23 -21.61
C ALA A 92 -1.82 0.17 -20.39
N ASP A 93 -0.58 0.55 -20.65
CA ASP A 93 0.25 1.18 -19.64
C ASP A 93 -0.27 2.56 -19.27
N VAL A 94 -0.10 2.93 -18.01
CA VAL A 94 -0.56 4.20 -17.47
C VAL A 94 0.61 5.00 -16.93
N THR A 95 0.74 6.25 -17.37
CA THR A 95 1.72 7.17 -16.84
C THR A 95 1.07 8.18 -15.89
N ILE A 96 1.84 8.63 -14.90
CA ILE A 96 1.45 9.71 -14.01
C ILE A 96 2.39 10.89 -14.29
N PRO A 97 1.95 11.87 -15.11
CA PRO A 97 2.84 12.93 -15.58
C PRO A 97 3.15 13.96 -14.50
N ALA A 98 2.24 14.16 -13.54
CA ALA A 98 2.40 15.06 -12.41
C ALA A 98 1.61 14.57 -11.22
N LEU A 99 2.12 14.84 -10.00
CA LEU A 99 1.37 14.54 -8.80
C LEU A 99 0.19 15.51 -8.61
N PRO A 100 -0.87 15.05 -7.93
CA PRO A 100 -2.12 15.76 -7.90
C PRO A 100 -2.04 17.09 -7.17
N THR A 101 -2.80 18.05 -7.68
CA THR A 101 -3.04 19.33 -7.04
C THR A 101 -4.18 19.27 -6.01
N VAL A 102 -4.95 18.18 -6.00
CA VAL A 102 -6.02 17.86 -5.04
C VAL A 102 -5.77 16.49 -4.44
N ALA A 103 -6.32 16.21 -3.26
CA ALA A 103 -6.28 14.84 -2.71
C ALA A 103 -6.98 13.88 -3.68
N ASN A 104 -6.31 12.81 -4.06
CA ASN A 104 -6.79 11.94 -5.12
C ASN A 104 -6.83 10.46 -4.75
N TYR A 105 -7.69 9.74 -5.48
CA TYR A 105 -7.86 8.30 -5.40
C TYR A 105 -8.04 7.77 -6.82
N TYR A 106 -7.00 7.11 -7.33
CA TYR A 106 -6.92 6.71 -8.73
C TYR A 106 -6.75 5.20 -8.87
N GLY A 107 -7.53 4.63 -9.77
CA GLY A 107 -7.39 3.27 -10.24
C GLY A 107 -7.48 3.22 -11.76
N THR A 108 -6.98 2.21 -12.41
CA THR A 108 -7.05 2.14 -13.88
C THR A 108 -8.49 1.98 -14.38
N ILE A 109 -9.34 1.30 -13.62
CA ILE A 109 -10.72 1.01 -14.02
C ILE A 109 -11.72 1.92 -13.31
N CYS A 110 -11.65 2.02 -11.98
CA CYS A 110 -12.60 2.78 -11.18
C CYS A 110 -11.89 3.70 -10.17
N GLY A 111 -12.31 4.96 -10.10
CA GLY A 111 -11.77 5.93 -9.13
C GLY A 111 -12.33 5.70 -7.74
N ASN A 112 -13.62 5.91 -7.56
CA ASN A 112 -14.33 5.71 -6.29
C ASN A 112 -15.46 4.71 -6.45
N ASN A 113 -15.45 3.66 -5.64
CA ASN A 113 -16.51 2.65 -5.62
C ASN A 113 -17.38 2.78 -4.36
N THR A 114 -18.67 3.02 -4.56
CA THR A 114 -19.68 3.00 -3.50
C THR A 114 -20.65 1.82 -3.59
N ALA A 115 -20.49 0.95 -4.61
CA ALA A 115 -21.35 -0.20 -4.88
C ALA A 115 -20.54 -1.44 -5.26
N THR A 116 -20.51 -1.87 -6.53
CA THR A 116 -19.85 -3.12 -6.92
C THR A 116 -18.82 -2.90 -8.02
N VAL A 117 -17.60 -3.40 -7.80
CA VAL A 117 -16.59 -3.63 -8.84
C VAL A 117 -16.15 -5.08 -8.72
N ALA A 118 -16.29 -5.87 -9.78
CA ALA A 118 -16.02 -7.29 -9.74
C ALA A 118 -15.38 -7.81 -11.04
N ASP A 119 -14.59 -8.89 -10.93
CA ASP A 119 -14.06 -9.61 -12.07
C ASP A 119 -13.30 -8.70 -13.07
N CYS A 120 -12.56 -7.72 -12.53
CA CYS A 120 -11.83 -6.72 -13.31
C CYS A 120 -10.33 -6.93 -13.18
N ALA A 121 -9.58 -6.62 -14.26
CA ALA A 121 -8.15 -6.86 -14.30
C ALA A 121 -7.35 -5.67 -14.86
N ASN A 122 -6.17 -5.41 -14.29
CA ASN A 122 -5.16 -4.53 -14.84
C ASN A 122 -3.92 -5.34 -15.23
N TYR A 123 -3.57 -5.30 -16.51
CA TYR A 123 -2.37 -5.93 -17.07
C TYR A 123 -1.29 -4.91 -17.43
N GLY A 124 -1.67 -3.64 -17.61
CA GLY A 124 -0.75 -2.57 -17.95
C GLY A 124 0.04 -2.05 -16.75
N ASP A 125 1.26 -1.60 -16.99
CA ASP A 125 2.12 -1.04 -15.96
C ASP A 125 1.68 0.38 -15.56
N ILE A 126 1.89 0.73 -14.29
CA ILE A 126 1.66 2.08 -13.78
C ILE A 126 3.00 2.69 -13.38
N THR A 127 3.38 3.80 -14.01
CA THR A 127 4.68 4.43 -13.76
C THR A 127 4.56 5.88 -13.33
N TYR A 128 5.36 6.23 -12.31
CA TYR A 128 5.57 7.59 -11.85
C TYR A 128 7.06 7.88 -11.66
N SER A 129 7.49 9.04 -12.13
CA SER A 129 8.81 9.58 -11.80
C SER A 129 8.73 11.10 -11.72
N GLY A 130 8.94 11.65 -10.53
CA GLY A 130 8.82 13.09 -10.36
C GLY A 130 8.91 13.57 -8.92
N SER A 131 8.46 14.80 -8.70
CA SER A 131 8.50 15.47 -7.41
C SER A 131 7.42 14.93 -6.46
N VAL A 132 7.61 15.15 -5.16
CA VAL A 132 6.65 14.79 -4.11
C VAL A 132 5.30 15.49 -4.27
N PRO A 133 4.19 14.86 -3.85
CA PRO A 133 2.86 15.45 -3.92
C PRO A 133 2.70 16.61 -2.93
N THR A 134 1.92 17.59 -3.33
CA THR A 134 1.44 18.65 -2.45
C THR A 134 0.16 18.27 -1.71
N GLN A 135 -0.48 17.18 -2.10
CA GLN A 135 -1.70 16.63 -1.51
C GLN A 135 -1.56 15.12 -1.28
N ASN A 136 -2.48 14.54 -0.50
CA ASN A 136 -2.52 13.09 -0.33
C ASN A 136 -2.86 12.40 -1.65
N ALA A 137 -2.15 11.32 -1.96
CA ALA A 137 -2.31 10.58 -3.20
C ALA A 137 -2.44 9.08 -2.93
N CYS A 138 -3.47 8.46 -3.51
CA CYS A 138 -3.73 7.03 -3.39
C CYS A 138 -3.87 6.41 -4.78
N TYR A 139 -3.02 5.44 -5.08
CA TYR A 139 -2.99 4.73 -6.35
C TYR A 139 -3.23 3.25 -6.12
N GLY A 140 -4.21 2.69 -6.82
CA GLY A 140 -4.45 1.26 -6.93
C GLY A 140 -4.39 0.82 -8.39
N GLY A 141 -3.89 -0.37 -8.64
CA GLY A 141 -3.82 -0.92 -9.99
C GLY A 141 -5.19 -1.03 -10.67
N VAL A 142 -6.25 -1.28 -9.91
CA VAL A 142 -7.61 -1.48 -10.44
C VAL A 142 -8.58 -0.41 -9.94
N VAL A 143 -8.64 -0.19 -8.62
CA VAL A 143 -9.60 0.72 -7.98
C VAL A 143 -8.87 1.75 -7.12
N GLY A 144 -9.24 3.02 -7.19
CA GLY A 144 -8.67 4.10 -6.37
C GLY A 144 -9.12 4.03 -4.91
N GLN A 145 -10.42 3.97 -4.67
CA GLN A 145 -10.96 3.80 -3.31
C GLN A 145 -12.33 3.12 -3.28
N ILE A 146 -12.65 2.62 -2.10
CA ILE A 146 -13.99 2.11 -1.74
C ILE A 146 -14.49 2.92 -0.54
N THR A 147 -15.67 3.54 -0.62
CA THR A 147 -16.22 4.38 0.46
C THR A 147 -17.60 3.97 0.95
N GLY A 148 -18.34 3.16 0.22
CA GLY A 148 -19.66 2.69 0.62
C GLY A 148 -19.57 1.58 1.70
N ALA A 149 -20.41 1.65 2.75
CA ALA A 149 -20.47 0.61 3.78
C ALA A 149 -20.94 -0.76 3.26
N ALA A 150 -21.66 -0.78 2.15
CA ALA A 150 -22.07 -2.00 1.44
C ALA A 150 -21.27 -2.22 0.15
N ALA A 151 -20.27 -1.39 -0.11
CA ALA A 151 -19.51 -1.46 -1.34
C ALA A 151 -18.57 -2.68 -1.33
N VAL A 152 -18.52 -3.37 -2.46
CA VAL A 152 -17.71 -4.57 -2.65
C VAL A 152 -16.80 -4.40 -3.86
N ALA A 153 -15.54 -4.74 -3.65
CA ALA A 153 -14.59 -5.03 -4.71
C ALA A 153 -14.17 -6.50 -4.55
N LYS A 154 -14.35 -7.30 -5.59
CA LYS A 154 -14.04 -8.73 -5.52
C LYS A 154 -13.49 -9.27 -6.83
N ASN A 155 -12.67 -10.33 -6.75
CA ASN A 155 -12.05 -10.96 -7.91
C ASN A 155 -11.36 -9.90 -8.77
N LEU A 156 -10.60 -9.00 -8.14
CA LEU A 156 -9.80 -8.02 -8.84
C LEU A 156 -8.40 -8.59 -9.07
N PHE A 157 -7.85 -8.37 -10.25
CA PHE A 157 -6.52 -8.84 -10.61
C PHE A 157 -5.63 -7.67 -11.02
N ASN A 158 -4.45 -7.56 -10.43
CA ASN A 158 -3.40 -6.71 -10.95
C ASN A 158 -2.20 -7.57 -11.36
N ILE A 159 -1.80 -7.45 -12.61
CA ILE A 159 -0.67 -8.18 -13.20
C ILE A 159 0.43 -7.22 -13.62
N GLY A 160 0.06 -5.99 -14.02
CA GLY A 160 1.00 -4.94 -14.35
C GLY A 160 1.80 -4.47 -13.13
N ASP A 161 3.04 -4.05 -13.36
CA ASP A 161 3.90 -3.51 -12.32
C ASP A 161 3.50 -2.09 -11.93
N VAL A 162 3.67 -1.74 -10.66
CA VAL A 162 3.50 -0.38 -10.15
C VAL A 162 4.86 0.15 -9.73
N THR A 163 5.39 1.12 -10.47
CA THR A 163 6.72 1.68 -10.21
C THR A 163 6.64 3.17 -9.94
N ALA A 164 7.16 3.60 -8.80
CA ALA A 164 7.19 5.00 -8.40
C ALA A 164 8.57 5.45 -7.96
N THR A 165 9.08 6.52 -8.58
CA THR A 165 10.28 7.23 -8.15
C THR A 165 9.88 8.64 -7.71
N ILE A 166 10.08 8.95 -6.43
CA ILE A 166 9.61 10.17 -5.78
C ILE A 166 10.82 11.01 -5.34
N ASN A 167 10.91 12.24 -5.84
CA ASN A 167 12.02 13.15 -5.54
C ASN A 167 11.56 14.30 -4.64
N GLY A 168 12.23 14.50 -3.51
CA GLY A 168 12.04 15.63 -2.60
C GLY A 168 11.31 15.30 -1.30
N VAL A 169 11.02 16.34 -0.49
CA VAL A 169 10.43 16.21 0.83
C VAL A 169 8.92 16.46 0.76
N ALA A 170 8.11 15.46 1.06
CA ALA A 170 6.65 15.57 1.04
C ALA A 170 6.08 15.85 2.42
N ALA A 171 5.18 16.81 2.49
CA ALA A 171 4.35 17.06 3.67
C ALA A 171 3.06 16.22 3.68
N LYS A 172 2.85 15.33 2.72
CA LYS A 172 1.61 14.59 2.49
C LYS A 172 1.87 13.09 2.30
N SER A 173 0.84 12.29 2.49
CA SER A 173 0.90 10.85 2.37
C SER A 173 0.71 10.38 0.94
N VAL A 174 1.47 9.35 0.53
CA VAL A 174 1.33 8.71 -0.78
C VAL A 174 1.27 7.20 -0.60
N TYR A 175 0.30 6.60 -1.25
CA TYR A 175 -0.02 5.18 -1.15
C TYR A 175 0.05 4.51 -2.53
N TRP A 176 0.95 3.52 -2.67
CA TRP A 176 1.17 2.77 -3.91
C TRP A 176 0.76 1.31 -3.72
N ASN A 177 -0.18 0.86 -4.51
CA ASN A 177 -0.78 -0.46 -4.34
C ASN A 177 -1.00 -1.17 -5.66
N GLY A 178 -0.88 -2.49 -5.64
CA GLY A 178 -1.19 -3.30 -6.81
C GLY A 178 -2.68 -3.29 -7.16
N VAL A 179 -3.60 -3.34 -6.20
CA VAL A 179 -5.03 -3.51 -6.51
C VAL A 179 -5.88 -2.30 -6.14
N LEU A 180 -5.88 -1.89 -4.88
CA LEU A 180 -6.80 -0.88 -4.33
C LEU A 180 -6.03 0.20 -3.59
N GLY A 181 -6.28 1.48 -3.88
CA GLY A 181 -5.63 2.60 -3.19
C GLY A 181 -6.04 2.73 -1.72
N TRP A 182 -7.35 2.72 -1.43
CA TRP A 182 -7.91 2.94 -0.10
C TRP A 182 -9.22 2.19 0.10
N LEU A 183 -9.35 1.50 1.23
CA LEU A 183 -10.60 0.86 1.66
C LEU A 183 -11.18 1.60 2.87
N GLY A 184 -12.31 2.26 2.66
CA GLY A 184 -13.06 2.93 3.72
C GLY A 184 -13.76 1.97 4.69
N SER A 185 -14.34 2.54 5.75
CA SER A 185 -15.00 1.76 6.80
C SER A 185 -16.14 0.91 6.26
N ASN A 186 -16.13 -0.36 6.63
CA ASN A 186 -17.14 -1.38 6.29
C ASN A 186 -17.26 -1.74 4.79
N GLY A 187 -16.45 -1.18 3.91
CA GLY A 187 -16.30 -1.69 2.54
C GLY A 187 -15.59 -3.05 2.54
N LYS A 188 -15.61 -3.73 1.39
CA LYS A 188 -15.01 -5.06 1.27
C LYS A 188 -14.10 -5.18 0.07
N LEU A 189 -12.91 -5.73 0.31
CA LEU A 189 -11.98 -6.23 -0.71
C LEU A 189 -11.86 -7.74 -0.53
N LEU A 190 -12.38 -8.50 -1.48
CA LEU A 190 -12.50 -9.96 -1.38
C LEU A 190 -11.83 -10.66 -2.55
N ASP A 191 -11.21 -11.82 -2.29
CA ASP A 191 -10.74 -12.77 -3.29
C ASP A 191 -9.92 -12.11 -4.43
N SER A 192 -9.16 -11.08 -4.09
CA SER A 192 -8.45 -10.25 -5.05
C SER A 192 -6.95 -10.57 -5.07
N VAL A 193 -6.32 -10.41 -6.22
CA VAL A 193 -4.99 -10.91 -6.50
C VAL A 193 -4.08 -9.81 -7.04
N ASN A 194 -2.88 -9.70 -6.50
CA ASN A 194 -1.78 -8.98 -7.09
C ASN A 194 -0.67 -9.95 -7.52
N GLN A 195 -0.30 -9.89 -8.80
CA GLN A 195 0.84 -10.63 -9.37
C GLN A 195 1.95 -9.66 -9.85
N GLY A 196 1.60 -8.39 -10.09
CA GLY A 196 2.55 -7.36 -10.46
C GLY A 196 3.43 -6.94 -9.27
N ASN A 197 4.64 -6.50 -9.56
CA ASN A 197 5.52 -5.95 -8.55
C ASN A 197 5.07 -4.53 -8.17
N VAL A 198 5.27 -4.16 -6.91
CA VAL A 198 5.10 -2.77 -6.46
C VAL A 198 6.46 -2.26 -5.97
N THR A 199 7.03 -1.31 -6.70
CA THR A 199 8.35 -0.75 -6.38
C THR A 199 8.25 0.74 -6.14
N VAL A 200 8.65 1.17 -4.95
CA VAL A 200 8.71 2.58 -4.57
C VAL A 200 10.14 2.96 -4.23
N THR A 201 10.68 3.94 -4.94
CA THR A 201 11.97 4.56 -4.63
C THR A 201 11.73 6.01 -4.20
N ALA A 202 12.09 6.35 -2.99
CA ALA A 202 11.90 7.69 -2.42
C ALA A 202 13.24 8.35 -2.17
N HIS A 203 13.49 9.45 -2.88
CA HIS A 203 14.65 10.32 -2.67
C HIS A 203 14.22 11.56 -1.87
N GLY A 204 14.10 11.40 -0.57
CA GLY A 204 13.66 12.46 0.32
C GLY A 204 12.67 11.99 1.38
N ASN A 205 12.06 12.93 2.10
CA ASN A 205 11.20 12.63 3.24
C ASN A 205 9.72 12.85 2.94
N SER A 206 8.85 11.94 3.36
CA SER A 206 7.40 12.09 3.24
C SER A 206 6.70 11.73 4.55
N GLN A 207 5.51 12.29 4.78
CA GLN A 207 4.74 12.03 6.00
C GLN A 207 4.35 10.56 6.15
N MET A 208 3.97 9.92 5.06
CA MET A 208 3.57 8.52 5.04
C MET A 208 3.71 7.99 3.63
N LEU A 209 4.61 7.05 3.42
CA LEU A 209 4.74 6.32 2.18
C LEU A 209 4.44 4.85 2.43
N THR A 210 3.68 4.25 1.54
CA THR A 210 3.39 2.83 1.62
C THR A 210 3.59 2.16 0.27
N ALA A 211 3.99 0.91 0.32
CA ALA A 211 4.02 0.01 -0.84
C ALA A 211 3.35 -1.30 -0.44
N CYS A 212 2.27 -1.65 -1.10
CA CYS A 212 1.51 -2.87 -0.77
C CYS A 212 1.04 -3.60 -2.03
N GLY A 213 0.95 -4.92 -1.91
CA GLY A 213 0.38 -5.71 -2.99
C GLY A 213 -1.10 -5.40 -3.23
N LEU A 214 -1.91 -5.32 -2.17
CA LEU A 214 -3.35 -5.13 -2.32
C LEU A 214 -3.80 -3.71 -1.97
N VAL A 215 -3.63 -3.24 -0.73
CA VAL A 215 -4.19 -1.95 -0.27
C VAL A 215 -3.35 -1.31 0.84
N SER A 216 -3.17 0.00 0.81
CA SER A 216 -2.40 0.68 1.86
C SER A 216 -3.16 0.85 3.17
N TYR A 217 -4.41 1.25 3.11
CA TYR A 217 -5.24 1.46 4.30
C TYR A 217 -6.58 0.77 4.14
N ALA A 218 -6.93 -0.05 5.11
CA ALA A 218 -8.19 -0.78 5.14
C ALA A 218 -8.95 -0.53 6.45
N GLY A 219 -10.09 0.15 6.35
CA GLY A 219 -11.07 0.30 7.44
C GLY A 219 -12.20 -0.73 7.39
N GLY A 220 -12.15 -1.66 6.46
CA GLY A 220 -13.14 -2.68 6.20
C GLY A 220 -12.57 -4.08 6.04
N GLU A 221 -13.35 -4.97 5.46
CA GLU A 221 -12.98 -6.38 5.28
C GLU A 221 -11.95 -6.56 4.14
N VAL A 222 -10.85 -7.25 4.44
CA VAL A 222 -9.87 -7.73 3.46
C VAL A 222 -9.71 -9.23 3.68
N SER A 223 -10.30 -10.06 2.85
CA SER A 223 -10.30 -11.51 3.06
C SER A 223 -10.15 -12.29 1.76
N GLY A 224 -9.47 -13.44 1.82
CA GLY A 224 -9.24 -14.32 0.67
C GLY A 224 -8.28 -13.71 -0.37
N CYS A 225 -7.54 -12.67 -0.01
CA CYS A 225 -6.68 -11.96 -0.95
C CYS A 225 -5.29 -12.63 -1.06
N TYR A 226 -4.69 -12.50 -2.24
CA TYR A 226 -3.39 -13.10 -2.55
C TYR A 226 -2.43 -12.08 -3.17
N ASN A 227 -1.20 -12.07 -2.68
CA ASN A 227 -0.09 -11.36 -3.30
C ASN A 227 1.01 -12.33 -3.72
N GLY A 228 1.29 -12.40 -5.03
CA GLY A 228 2.42 -13.14 -5.60
C GLY A 228 3.51 -12.23 -6.16
N GLY A 229 3.23 -10.93 -6.31
CA GLY A 229 4.21 -9.93 -6.76
C GLY A 229 5.15 -9.50 -5.64
N ASN A 230 6.38 -9.12 -6.00
CA ASN A 230 7.34 -8.58 -5.05
C ASN A 230 7.00 -7.15 -4.67
N ILE A 231 7.13 -6.81 -3.39
CA ILE A 231 6.88 -5.47 -2.88
C ILE A 231 8.21 -4.88 -2.39
N SER A 232 8.65 -3.79 -3.00
CA SER A 232 9.92 -3.16 -2.70
C SER A 232 9.78 -1.70 -2.35
N TYR A 233 10.41 -1.29 -1.26
CA TYR A 233 10.50 0.11 -0.85
C TYR A 233 11.96 0.48 -0.58
N TYR A 234 12.45 1.46 -1.32
CA TYR A 234 13.80 2.01 -1.19
C TYR A 234 13.73 3.47 -0.76
N ALA A 235 14.22 3.77 0.45
CA ALA A 235 14.45 5.14 0.88
C ALA A 235 15.92 5.47 0.64
N GLU A 236 16.19 6.30 -0.34
CA GLU A 236 17.54 6.72 -0.73
C GLU A 236 17.75 8.19 -0.41
N SER A 237 18.92 8.55 0.13
CA SER A 237 19.31 9.95 0.25
C SER A 237 19.71 10.47 -1.12
N ALA A 238 19.01 11.48 -1.63
CA ALA A 238 19.49 12.22 -2.80
C ALA A 238 20.59 13.20 -2.37
N GLU A 239 21.66 13.30 -3.16
CA GLU A 239 22.74 14.25 -2.96
C GLU A 239 22.16 15.68 -2.93
N GLY A 240 22.35 16.41 -1.84
CA GLY A 240 21.83 17.78 -1.65
C GLY A 240 20.44 17.91 -1.04
N LEU A 241 19.74 16.82 -0.76
CA LEU A 241 18.53 16.84 0.06
C LEU A 241 18.92 16.44 1.49
N ALA A 242 18.91 17.40 2.40
CA ALA A 242 18.95 17.09 3.82
C ALA A 242 17.72 16.23 4.14
N ASP A 243 17.95 15.06 4.73
CA ASP A 243 16.95 14.21 5.35
C ASP A 243 16.14 13.28 4.42
N GLY A 244 16.72 12.14 4.05
CA GLY A 244 15.96 10.95 3.66
C GLY A 244 15.26 10.34 4.88
N GLY A 245 14.25 11.01 5.44
CA GLY A 245 13.53 10.53 6.62
C GLY A 245 12.26 9.79 6.24
N VAL A 246 12.09 8.61 6.79
CA VAL A 246 10.85 7.81 6.69
C VAL A 246 9.98 8.15 7.88
N GLN A 247 8.78 8.72 7.68
CA GLN A 247 7.93 9.13 8.83
C GLN A 247 6.98 8.03 9.29
N ARG A 248 6.19 7.47 8.48
CA ARG A 248 5.35 6.31 8.76
C ARG A 248 5.33 5.49 7.51
N THR A 249 6.09 4.42 7.49
CA THR A 249 6.17 3.56 6.31
C THR A 249 5.56 2.21 6.64
N GLY A 250 4.63 1.78 5.81
CA GLY A 250 4.09 0.44 5.83
C GLY A 250 4.42 -0.26 4.52
N VAL A 251 5.06 -1.42 4.59
CA VAL A 251 5.38 -2.25 3.44
C VAL A 251 4.87 -3.66 3.72
N ALA A 252 3.99 -4.15 2.87
CA ALA A 252 3.37 -5.46 3.09
C ALA A 252 2.82 -6.08 1.81
N GLY A 253 2.70 -7.39 1.78
CA GLY A 253 2.08 -8.10 0.68
C GLY A 253 0.59 -7.76 0.53
N ILE A 254 -0.15 -7.66 1.62
CA ILE A 254 -1.59 -7.41 1.58
C ILE A 254 -1.91 -5.98 1.97
N ALA A 255 -1.68 -5.56 3.21
CA ALA A 255 -2.03 -4.19 3.59
C ALA A 255 -1.03 -3.54 4.55
N ALA A 256 -0.77 -2.22 4.36
CA ALA A 256 0.07 -1.48 5.30
C ALA A 256 -0.64 -1.25 6.63
N TYR A 257 -1.90 -0.89 6.60
CA TYR A 257 -2.70 -0.63 7.80
C TYR A 257 -4.08 -1.23 7.66
N ILE A 258 -4.49 -2.02 8.62
CA ILE A 258 -5.85 -2.52 8.70
C ILE A 258 -6.45 -2.25 10.07
N GLY A 259 -7.69 -1.73 10.09
CA GLY A 259 -8.42 -1.40 11.31
C GLY A 259 -9.92 -1.65 11.13
N TRP A 260 -10.34 -2.90 11.34
CA TRP A 260 -11.74 -3.31 11.25
C TRP A 260 -12.26 -3.75 12.60
N SER A 261 -12.65 -2.78 13.42
CA SER A 261 -12.91 -2.94 14.85
C SER A 261 -13.87 -4.10 15.19
N GLY A 262 -13.39 -4.99 16.08
CA GLY A 262 -14.16 -6.12 16.61
C GLY A 262 -14.45 -7.22 15.58
N LYS A 263 -13.71 -7.27 14.48
CA LYS A 263 -13.85 -8.26 13.39
C LYS A 263 -12.55 -9.03 13.17
N GLU A 264 -12.62 -10.03 12.30
CA GLU A 264 -11.46 -10.79 11.84
C GLU A 264 -11.31 -10.66 10.32
N VAL A 265 -10.08 -10.50 9.85
CA VAL A 265 -9.72 -10.65 8.45
C VAL A 265 -9.11 -12.03 8.25
N GLN A 266 -9.43 -12.68 7.14
CA GLN A 266 -9.20 -14.12 7.01
C GLN A 266 -8.52 -14.51 5.71
N ASN A 267 -7.71 -15.57 5.77
CA ASN A 267 -7.20 -16.31 4.62
C ASN A 267 -6.47 -15.44 3.60
N ASN A 268 -5.71 -14.46 4.06
CA ASN A 268 -4.88 -13.65 3.19
C ASN A 268 -3.48 -14.29 3.07
N ILE A 269 -2.97 -14.35 1.85
CA ILE A 269 -1.72 -15.06 1.55
C ILE A 269 -0.75 -14.13 0.82
N ASN A 270 0.49 -14.12 1.28
CA ASN A 270 1.61 -13.50 0.58
C ASN A 270 2.68 -14.54 0.22
N ASP A 271 2.96 -14.68 -1.07
CA ASP A 271 4.05 -15.49 -1.61
C ASP A 271 5.16 -14.62 -2.25
N GLY A 272 4.89 -13.33 -2.47
CA GLY A 272 5.86 -12.38 -3.00
C GLY A 272 6.88 -11.95 -1.95
N ASN A 273 8.10 -11.66 -2.38
CA ASN A 273 9.14 -11.15 -1.48
C ASN A 273 8.86 -9.70 -1.08
N ILE A 274 9.16 -9.37 0.17
CA ILE A 274 9.02 -8.03 0.71
C ILE A 274 10.40 -7.45 0.97
N THR A 275 10.73 -6.33 0.34
CA THR A 275 12.02 -5.65 0.52
C THR A 275 11.82 -4.24 1.02
N PHE A 276 12.41 -3.93 2.16
CA PHE A 276 12.54 -2.57 2.66
C PHE A 276 14.01 -2.23 2.86
N ARG A 277 14.45 -1.13 2.28
CA ARG A 277 15.79 -0.62 2.47
C ARG A 277 15.78 0.88 2.72
N ALA A 278 16.39 1.30 3.82
CA ALA A 278 16.64 2.69 4.13
C ALA A 278 18.12 2.86 4.54
N GLY A 279 18.79 3.86 3.96
CA GLY A 279 20.12 4.30 4.38
C GLY A 279 20.03 5.75 4.84
N TYR A 280 20.62 6.07 5.98
CA TYR A 280 20.68 7.44 6.48
C TYR A 280 22.11 7.96 6.34
N SER A 281 22.30 9.04 5.59
CA SER A 281 23.56 9.78 5.64
C SER A 281 23.59 10.69 6.86
N SER A 282 24.80 10.92 7.39
CA SER A 282 25.09 11.83 8.50
C SER A 282 24.62 13.25 8.17
N GLY A 283 23.49 13.66 8.65
CA GLY A 283 22.91 14.99 8.37
C GLY A 283 21.46 15.10 8.83
N TYR A 284 20.95 14.08 9.46
CA TYR A 284 19.59 14.05 10.00
C TYR A 284 19.48 15.00 11.20
N ALA A 285 19.32 16.28 10.92
CA ALA A 285 18.94 17.25 11.92
C ALA A 285 17.41 17.18 12.10
N ALA A 286 16.98 16.35 13.04
CA ALA A 286 15.57 16.28 13.39
C ALA A 286 15.11 17.56 14.06
N SER A 287 14.56 18.45 13.28
CA SER A 287 13.69 19.50 13.82
C SER A 287 12.26 18.97 13.88
N GLY A 288 11.86 18.32 14.96
CA GLY A 288 10.48 17.92 15.15
C GLY A 288 10.30 16.53 15.77
N SER A 289 9.30 16.35 16.57
CA SER A 289 9.07 15.19 17.42
C SER A 289 9.10 13.85 16.68
N PHE A 290 10.00 12.95 17.03
CA PHE A 290 10.18 11.58 16.55
C PHE A 290 9.03 10.60 16.86
N THR A 291 7.97 11.04 17.47
CA THR A 291 6.75 10.23 17.64
C THR A 291 6.13 9.77 16.33
N LYS A 292 6.72 10.15 15.19
CA LYS A 292 6.15 9.97 13.86
C LYS A 292 6.84 8.93 12.99
N TYR A 293 7.97 8.34 13.42
CA TYR A 293 8.77 7.47 12.55
C TYR A 293 8.60 6.00 12.92
N ALA A 294 7.48 5.40 12.56
CA ALA A 294 7.29 3.97 12.65
C ALA A 294 7.46 3.35 11.26
N VAL A 295 8.38 2.41 11.13
CA VAL A 295 8.51 1.55 9.95
C VAL A 295 7.97 0.19 10.32
N ASN A 296 6.96 -0.26 9.59
CA ASN A 296 6.36 -1.57 9.76
C ASN A 296 6.49 -2.33 8.45
N VAL A 297 7.15 -3.47 8.48
CA VAL A 297 7.39 -4.32 7.30
C VAL A 297 6.95 -5.75 7.61
N ALA A 298 6.09 -6.31 6.79
CA ALA A 298 5.61 -7.67 7.02
C ALA A 298 5.22 -8.38 5.73
N GLY A 299 5.17 -9.69 5.80
CA GLY A 299 4.69 -10.49 4.69
C GLY A 299 3.23 -10.19 4.36
N VAL A 300 2.34 -10.11 5.35
CA VAL A 300 0.90 -9.94 5.12
C VAL A 300 0.40 -8.56 5.51
N PHE A 301 0.53 -8.15 6.78
CA PHE A 301 0.03 -6.86 7.28
C PHE A 301 1.11 -6.08 8.02
N ALA A 302 1.41 -4.86 7.61
CA ALA A 302 2.41 -4.06 8.32
C ALA A 302 1.89 -3.58 9.69
N ALA A 303 0.63 -3.18 9.81
CA ALA A 303 0.03 -2.84 11.10
C ALA A 303 -1.45 -3.22 11.17
N VAL A 304 -1.84 -3.80 12.30
CA VAL A 304 -3.21 -4.28 12.57
C VAL A 304 -3.77 -3.58 13.80
N TYR A 305 -4.92 -2.93 13.67
CA TYR A 305 -5.57 -2.16 14.74
C TYR A 305 -6.96 -2.71 15.05
N ASN A 306 -7.17 -3.19 16.27
CA ASN A 306 -8.48 -3.62 16.79
C ASN A 306 -9.24 -4.66 15.94
N CYS A 307 -8.55 -5.45 15.14
CA CYS A 307 -9.13 -6.59 14.42
C CYS A 307 -8.24 -7.83 14.58
N GLY A 308 -8.85 -9.01 14.48
CA GLY A 308 -8.13 -10.27 14.48
C GLY A 308 -7.63 -10.66 13.10
N LEU A 309 -6.58 -11.50 13.06
CA LEU A 309 -6.11 -12.20 11.87
C LEU A 309 -6.36 -13.69 12.05
N ASN A 310 -6.89 -14.35 11.03
CA ASN A 310 -7.16 -15.78 11.04
C ASN A 310 -6.73 -16.44 9.73
N GLY A 311 -5.93 -17.50 9.81
CA GLY A 311 -5.49 -18.27 8.66
C GLY A 311 -4.64 -17.49 7.65
N CYS A 312 -4.00 -16.37 8.08
CA CYS A 312 -3.15 -15.58 7.21
C CYS A 312 -1.77 -16.21 7.07
N LYS A 313 -1.22 -16.22 5.84
CA LYS A 313 0.02 -16.93 5.54
C LYS A 313 1.03 -16.07 4.79
N ASN A 314 2.30 -16.28 5.10
CA ASN A 314 3.44 -15.75 4.36
C ASN A 314 4.42 -16.86 4.00
N SER A 315 4.77 -16.95 2.72
CA SER A 315 5.86 -17.79 2.22
C SER A 315 6.99 -16.98 1.56
N GLY A 316 6.72 -15.70 1.27
CA GLY A 316 7.71 -14.80 0.69
C GLY A 316 8.81 -14.43 1.68
N GLU A 317 10.03 -14.25 1.16
CA GLU A 317 11.17 -13.75 1.94
C GLU A 317 10.98 -12.28 2.32
N ILE A 318 11.33 -11.90 3.55
CA ILE A 318 11.28 -10.53 4.02
C ILE A 318 12.70 -10.02 4.25
N ASN A 319 13.07 -8.97 3.53
CA ASN A 319 14.36 -8.32 3.61
C ASN A 319 14.20 -6.89 4.18
N PHE A 320 14.45 -6.75 5.46
CA PHE A 320 14.41 -5.47 6.17
C PHE A 320 15.82 -4.95 6.39
N THR A 321 16.18 -3.84 5.77
CA THR A 321 17.49 -3.20 5.93
C THR A 321 17.33 -1.74 6.33
N MET A 322 17.85 -1.40 7.50
CA MET A 322 18.07 -0.03 7.95
C MET A 322 19.50 0.11 8.41
N THR A 323 20.29 0.92 7.71
CA THR A 323 21.73 1.09 8.02
C THR A 323 22.04 2.51 8.41
N ASP A 324 23.03 2.66 9.30
CA ASP A 324 23.63 3.93 9.71
C ASP A 324 22.63 4.95 10.29
N ILE A 325 21.65 4.45 11.06
CA ILE A 325 20.70 5.31 11.74
C ILE A 325 21.45 6.16 12.72
N ASP A 326 21.46 7.49 12.49
CA ASP A 326 22.09 8.42 13.40
C ASP A 326 21.27 8.55 14.70
N ASN A 327 21.79 7.99 15.76
CA ASN A 327 21.26 8.16 17.11
C ASN A 327 21.82 9.42 17.77
N ALA A 328 22.60 10.22 17.00
CA ALA A 328 23.39 11.28 17.59
C ALA A 328 22.60 12.56 17.87
N SER A 329 22.93 13.10 18.89
CA SER A 329 23.23 14.48 19.29
C SER A 329 22.11 15.51 19.45
N SER A 330 20.92 15.41 18.90
CA SER A 330 19.92 16.47 19.05
C SER A 330 18.57 16.05 19.65
N TYR A 331 18.51 14.84 20.21
CA TYR A 331 17.25 14.29 20.74
C TYR A 331 17.01 14.66 22.18
N ASP A 332 16.07 15.54 22.46
CA ASP A 332 15.46 15.65 23.79
C ASP A 332 14.32 14.62 23.93
N TYR A 333 14.69 13.41 24.32
CA TYR A 333 13.78 12.31 24.59
C TYR A 333 12.80 12.56 25.73
N LYS A 334 12.96 13.64 26.51
CA LYS A 334 12.07 13.93 27.63
C LYS A 334 10.65 14.30 27.20
N ALA A 335 10.46 14.68 25.94
CA ALA A 335 9.16 15.08 25.42
C ALA A 335 8.37 13.96 24.73
N VAL A 336 8.92 12.72 24.62
CA VAL A 336 8.30 11.66 23.83
C VAL A 336 7.97 10.47 24.71
N ASN A 337 6.70 10.30 25.03
CA ASN A 337 6.18 9.15 25.78
C ASN A 337 6.15 7.82 24.99
N ASN A 338 6.57 7.81 23.72
CA ASN A 338 6.54 6.62 22.90
C ASN A 338 7.71 6.65 21.88
N PRO A 339 8.78 5.87 22.08
CA PRO A 339 9.88 5.82 21.12
C PRO A 339 9.38 5.28 19.77
N ALA A 340 9.90 5.83 18.68
CA ALA A 340 9.64 5.29 17.35
C ALA A 340 10.06 3.82 17.33
N ARG A 341 9.12 2.95 16.99
CA ARG A 341 9.38 1.51 16.95
C ARG A 341 9.49 1.08 15.50
N GLN A 342 10.53 0.33 15.22
CA GLN A 342 10.72 -0.36 13.96
C GLN A 342 10.22 -1.78 14.16
N SER A 343 9.29 -2.22 13.36
CA SER A 343 8.71 -3.56 13.50
C SER A 343 8.80 -4.34 12.20
N CYS A 344 9.22 -5.59 12.30
CA CYS A 344 9.24 -6.51 11.17
C CYS A 344 8.72 -7.88 11.61
N GLY A 345 7.84 -8.47 10.82
CA GLY A 345 7.29 -9.78 11.13
C GLY A 345 6.89 -10.58 9.90
N GLY A 346 6.98 -11.89 9.98
CA GLY A 346 6.62 -12.78 8.89
C GLY A 346 5.18 -12.59 8.43
N VAL A 347 4.23 -12.51 9.35
CA VAL A 347 2.82 -12.27 9.03
C VAL A 347 2.44 -10.82 9.34
N VAL A 348 2.75 -10.32 10.51
CA VAL A 348 2.39 -8.96 10.93
C VAL A 348 3.56 -8.28 11.62
N ALA A 349 3.83 -7.01 11.27
CA ALA A 349 4.90 -6.27 11.95
C ALA A 349 4.44 -5.73 13.30
N SER A 350 3.21 -5.24 13.39
CA SER A 350 2.65 -4.64 14.61
C SER A 350 1.17 -4.97 14.74
N SER A 351 0.76 -5.59 15.86
CA SER A 351 -0.62 -6.05 16.05
C SER A 351 -1.24 -5.54 17.36
N TRP A 352 -2.52 -5.18 17.31
CA TRP A 352 -3.43 -4.96 18.43
C TRP A 352 -4.66 -5.87 18.33
N GLY A 353 -4.51 -7.06 17.79
CA GLY A 353 -5.57 -8.02 17.61
C GLY A 353 -5.11 -9.45 17.80
N LYS A 354 -6.06 -10.35 17.98
CA LYS A 354 -5.82 -11.77 18.08
C LYS A 354 -5.24 -12.32 16.78
N LEU A 355 -4.23 -13.19 16.86
CA LEU A 355 -3.68 -13.94 15.75
C LEU A 355 -4.05 -15.41 15.92
N THR A 356 -4.74 -15.99 14.94
CA THR A 356 -5.18 -17.39 14.99
C THR A 356 -4.77 -18.10 13.72
N ASP A 357 -4.19 -19.28 13.86
CA ASP A 357 -3.83 -20.20 12.77
C ASP A 357 -3.03 -19.52 11.64
N CYS A 358 -2.21 -18.51 11.99
CA CYS A 358 -1.36 -17.82 11.03
C CYS A 358 -0.04 -18.59 10.83
N GLU A 359 0.49 -18.53 9.63
CA GLU A 359 1.68 -19.29 9.24
C GLU A 359 2.72 -18.41 8.54
N ASN A 360 3.98 -18.54 8.95
CA ASN A 360 5.12 -18.01 8.20
C ASN A 360 6.09 -19.15 7.85
N THR A 361 6.36 -19.30 6.56
CA THR A 361 7.37 -20.23 6.05
C THR A 361 8.52 -19.51 5.34
N GLY A 362 8.36 -18.20 5.06
CA GLY A 362 9.38 -17.37 4.45
C GLY A 362 10.41 -16.90 5.46
N ASP A 363 11.64 -16.73 5.01
CA ASP A 363 12.74 -16.23 5.84
C ASP A 363 12.56 -14.73 6.15
N VAL A 364 12.99 -14.32 7.35
CA VAL A 364 12.96 -12.94 7.80
C VAL A 364 14.39 -12.46 8.02
N ASN A 365 14.92 -11.71 7.06
CA ASN A 365 16.29 -11.20 7.07
C ASN A 365 16.30 -9.73 7.51
N ILE A 366 16.99 -9.44 8.57
CA ILE A 366 17.02 -8.11 9.19
C ILE A 366 18.45 -7.64 9.33
N ILE A 367 18.74 -6.49 8.73
CA ILE A 367 19.95 -5.72 8.93
C ILE A 367 19.58 -4.39 9.53
N PHE A 368 19.92 -4.21 10.81
CA PHE A 368 19.60 -3.00 11.55
C PHE A 368 20.87 -2.47 12.22
N THR A 369 21.47 -1.43 11.64
CA THR A 369 22.70 -0.84 12.18
C THR A 369 22.50 0.62 12.53
N THR A 370 23.15 1.05 13.61
CA THR A 370 23.19 2.44 14.04
C THR A 370 24.60 2.98 13.92
N VAL A 371 24.73 4.27 13.69
CA VAL A 371 26.02 4.96 13.79
C VAL A 371 26.55 4.80 15.20
N LYS A 372 27.81 4.41 15.34
CA LYS A 372 28.45 4.28 16.66
C LYS A 372 28.38 5.62 17.39
N PRO A 373 28.09 5.63 18.73
CA PRO A 373 28.24 6.83 19.54
C PRO A 373 29.62 7.44 19.33
N GLN A 374 29.71 8.74 19.23
CA GLN A 374 31.02 9.40 19.19
C GLN A 374 31.86 8.96 20.39
N GLU A 375 33.13 8.63 20.14
CA GLU A 375 34.09 8.29 21.18
C GLU A 375 34.09 9.37 22.27
N GLY A 376 33.80 8.97 23.51
CA GLY A 376 33.75 9.90 24.64
C GLY A 376 32.35 10.23 25.18
N VAL A 377 31.27 9.83 24.52
CA VAL A 377 29.91 9.94 25.09
C VAL A 377 29.62 8.70 25.91
N ALA A 378 29.49 8.85 27.23
CA ALA A 378 29.25 7.73 28.12
C ALA A 378 27.90 7.07 27.80
N LEU A 379 27.86 5.74 27.73
CA LEU A 379 26.65 4.91 27.58
C LEU A 379 25.56 5.26 28.64
N SER A 380 25.95 5.82 29.78
CA SER A 380 25.01 6.30 30.80
C SER A 380 24.17 7.51 30.38
N ALA A 381 24.60 8.27 29.37
CA ALA A 381 23.78 9.33 28.78
C ALA A 381 22.64 8.76 27.89
N TRP A 382 22.73 7.49 27.56
CA TRP A 382 21.75 6.73 26.75
C TRP A 382 20.67 6.04 27.59
N ASN A 383 20.61 6.31 28.90
CA ASN A 383 19.63 5.72 29.80
C ASN A 383 18.20 5.87 29.23
N GLY A 384 17.69 4.81 28.63
CA GLY A 384 16.34 4.75 28.12
C GLY A 384 16.08 5.46 26.78
N LYS A 385 17.13 5.80 26.03
CA LYS A 385 17.05 6.61 24.83
C LYS A 385 17.59 5.84 23.62
N GLY A 386 16.78 5.01 23.02
CA GLY A 386 17.16 4.24 21.85
C GLY A 386 15.99 4.05 20.91
N VAL A 387 16.26 3.89 19.62
CA VAL A 387 15.28 3.39 18.66
C VAL A 387 14.96 1.97 19.06
N GLY A 388 13.72 1.68 19.47
CA GLY A 388 13.28 0.32 19.76
C GLY A 388 13.02 -0.44 18.46
N TYR A 389 13.37 -1.72 18.41
CA TYR A 389 12.95 -2.60 17.34
C TYR A 389 12.23 -3.84 17.89
N GLN A 390 11.33 -4.36 17.10
CA GLN A 390 10.55 -5.55 17.42
C GLN A 390 10.50 -6.42 16.16
N PHE A 391 11.09 -7.61 16.26
CA PHE A 391 11.25 -8.52 15.14
C PHE A 391 10.76 -9.91 15.49
N GLY A 392 10.02 -10.56 14.59
CA GLY A 392 9.49 -11.90 14.84
C GLY A 392 9.15 -12.69 13.59
N GLY A 393 9.08 -13.99 13.72
CA GLY A 393 8.68 -14.89 12.64
C GLY A 393 7.19 -14.76 12.29
N ILE A 394 6.33 -14.57 13.27
CA ILE A 394 4.90 -14.32 13.06
C ILE A 394 4.59 -12.84 13.28
N SER A 395 4.84 -12.31 14.47
CA SER A 395 4.57 -10.93 14.85
C SER A 395 5.84 -10.23 15.29
N GLY A 396 6.10 -9.05 14.71
CA GLY A 396 7.19 -8.19 15.16
C GLY A 396 6.95 -7.62 16.53
N GLY A 397 5.73 -7.22 16.85
CA GLY A 397 5.42 -6.65 18.14
C GLY A 397 3.94 -6.52 18.47
N ASP A 398 3.64 -6.58 19.75
CA ASP A 398 2.31 -6.36 20.30
C ASP A 398 2.28 -4.99 21.02
N TYR A 399 1.22 -4.22 20.76
CA TYR A 399 1.05 -2.87 21.31
C TYR A 399 -0.01 -2.79 22.42
N HIS A 400 -0.40 -3.90 23.02
CA HIS A 400 -1.40 -3.86 24.09
C HIS A 400 -0.93 -3.09 25.32
N SER A 401 -1.77 -2.15 25.76
CA SER A 401 -1.72 -1.63 27.11
C SER A 401 -2.03 -2.77 28.08
N SER A 402 -1.20 -3.00 29.00
CA SER A 402 -1.03 -3.93 30.13
C SER A 402 -2.18 -4.86 30.59
N GLN A 403 -3.36 -4.90 30.01
CA GLN A 403 -4.47 -5.69 30.53
C GLN A 403 -5.17 -6.63 29.51
N ASP A 404 -5.12 -6.35 28.22
CA ASP A 404 -5.71 -7.25 27.20
C ASP A 404 -4.59 -7.77 26.28
N LYS A 405 -4.01 -8.91 26.63
CA LYS A 405 -3.07 -9.60 25.75
C LYS A 405 -3.83 -10.17 24.57
N SER A 406 -3.52 -9.78 23.37
CA SER A 406 -4.03 -10.46 22.19
C SER A 406 -3.40 -11.85 22.11
N PRO A 407 -4.18 -12.91 22.22
CA PRO A 407 -3.61 -14.25 22.14
C PRO A 407 -3.09 -14.54 20.74
N ILE A 408 -1.94 -15.20 20.67
CA ILE A 408 -1.43 -15.84 19.46
C ILE A 408 -1.71 -17.33 19.64
N GLU A 409 -2.61 -17.88 18.83
CA GLU A 409 -3.10 -19.26 18.97
C GLU A 409 -2.94 -20.01 17.64
N GLY A 410 -2.45 -21.24 17.68
CA GLY A 410 -2.29 -22.09 16.50
C GLY A 410 -1.32 -21.56 15.43
N CYS A 411 -0.59 -20.50 15.71
CA CYS A 411 0.33 -19.90 14.74
C CYS A 411 1.65 -20.65 14.68
N THR A 412 2.22 -20.77 13.49
CA THR A 412 3.48 -21.48 13.25
C THR A 412 4.47 -20.65 12.43
N ASN A 413 5.73 -20.68 12.83
CA ASN A 413 6.84 -20.15 12.05
C ASN A 413 7.84 -21.27 11.76
N SER A 414 8.12 -21.52 10.48
CA SER A 414 9.17 -22.45 10.05
C SER A 414 10.24 -21.77 9.19
N GLY A 415 10.06 -20.50 8.83
CA GLY A 415 11.11 -19.71 8.18
C GLY A 415 12.21 -19.33 9.16
N ASP A 416 13.41 -19.17 8.66
CA ASP A 416 14.56 -18.73 9.44
C ASP A 416 14.48 -17.23 9.75
N ILE A 417 15.00 -16.82 10.91
CA ILE A 417 15.08 -15.41 11.30
C ILE A 417 16.56 -15.05 11.44
N HIS A 418 17.05 -14.24 10.51
CA HIS A 418 18.43 -13.77 10.49
C HIS A 418 18.50 -12.31 10.90
N ILE A 419 19.20 -12.00 12.00
CA ILE A 419 19.31 -10.64 12.50
C ILE A 419 20.79 -10.24 12.58
N ILE A 420 21.16 -9.18 11.86
CA ILE A 420 22.44 -8.50 11.98
C ILE A 420 22.19 -7.13 12.58
N SER A 421 22.66 -6.89 13.80
CA SER A 421 22.48 -5.62 14.48
C SER A 421 23.70 -5.25 15.32
N ASN A 422 24.11 -3.99 15.23
CA ASN A 422 25.08 -3.39 16.16
C ASN A 422 24.40 -2.41 17.13
N ALA A 423 23.06 -2.34 17.11
CA ALA A 423 22.31 -1.38 17.91
C ALA A 423 22.31 -1.81 19.39
N THR A 424 22.82 -0.94 20.24
CA THR A 424 22.56 -1.00 21.68
C THR A 424 21.23 -0.30 21.96
N ALA A 425 20.12 -0.98 21.75
CA ALA A 425 18.81 -0.37 21.85
C ALA A 425 18.11 -0.72 23.16
N TYR A 426 17.27 0.18 23.60
CA TYR A 426 16.35 0.00 24.70
C TYR A 426 15.11 -0.74 24.19
N ASN A 427 14.73 -1.86 24.81
CA ASN A 427 13.62 -2.72 24.40
C ASN A 427 13.76 -3.35 22.99
N ASN A 428 14.79 -4.13 22.78
CA ASN A 428 14.92 -4.98 21.62
C ASN A 428 14.26 -6.32 21.88
N ASN A 429 13.25 -6.65 21.10
CA ASN A 429 12.61 -7.95 21.15
C ASN A 429 12.82 -8.67 19.83
N ALA A 430 13.28 -9.88 19.89
CA ALA A 430 13.32 -10.79 18.76
C ALA A 430 12.77 -12.15 19.19
N GLY A 431 11.90 -12.76 18.41
CA GLY A 431 11.26 -14.01 18.75
C GLY A 431 10.88 -14.84 17.54
N GLY A 432 10.70 -16.13 17.70
CA GLY A 432 10.24 -17.04 16.65
C GLY A 432 8.73 -16.88 16.35
N ILE A 433 7.98 -16.40 17.32
CA ILE A 433 6.52 -16.18 17.21
C ILE A 433 6.18 -14.82 17.79
#